data_768b1b951978843af152d2122c5aa35f
#
_entry.id   768b1b951978843af152d2122c5aa35f
#
_cell.length_a   1.000
_cell.length_b   1.000
_cell.length_c   1.000
_cell.angle_alpha   90.00
_cell.angle_beta   90.00
_cell.angle_gamma   90.00
#
_symmetry.space_group_name_H-M   'P 1'
#
loop_
_entity.id
_entity.type
_entity.pdbx_description
1 polymer ?
#
loop_
_entity_poly.entity_id
_entity_poly.type
_entity_poly.pdbx_seq_one_letter_code
_entity_poly.pdbx_strand_id
1 'polypeptide(L)'
;MFVEQRLDYSHVALGGFGTGDCVILAEPVLHIIDLKYGMGVEVSPEANPQLMLYGLGALAAFDALYDIREVRLSIFQPRRGNVATWTIPAEDLTTWAGTRSHRSRRLPRRTGVSTGRARGASSAGSLRPAVPERRQIWPSHATSSRHPPN
;
A
#
# COMPACT_ATOMS: atom_id res chain seq x y z
N MET A 1 10.48 -12.25 11.60
CA MET A 1 10.42 -11.80 10.19
C MET A 1 9.18 -12.42 9.55
N PHE A 2 8.43 -11.62 8.81
CA PHE A 2 7.21 -12.03 8.09
C PHE A 2 7.37 -11.64 6.64
N VAL A 3 6.94 -12.49 5.71
CA VAL A 3 6.96 -12.26 4.26
C VAL A 3 5.52 -12.22 3.77
N GLU A 4 5.22 -11.31 2.83
CA GLU A 4 3.87 -11.09 2.31
C GLU A 4 2.82 -10.87 3.42
N GLN A 5 3.19 -10.06 4.41
CA GLN A 5 2.35 -9.79 5.57
C GLN A 5 1.21 -8.83 5.20
N ARG A 6 -0.03 -9.25 5.43
CA ARG A 6 -1.18 -8.35 5.34
C ARG A 6 -1.13 -7.35 6.49
N LEU A 7 -1.20 -6.08 6.13
CA LEU A 7 -1.15 -4.93 7.04
C LEU A 7 -2.45 -4.15 6.91
N ASP A 8 -3.18 -4.02 8.02
CA ASP A 8 -4.43 -3.27 8.10
C ASP A 8 -4.14 -1.88 8.67
N TYR A 9 -4.34 -0.85 7.88
CA TYR A 9 -4.24 0.54 8.30
C TYR A 9 -5.57 1.29 8.12
N SER A 10 -6.69 0.58 8.24
CA SER A 10 -8.04 1.14 8.12
C SER A 10 -8.35 2.20 9.18
N HIS A 11 -7.65 2.19 10.31
CA HIS A 11 -7.71 3.23 11.35
C HIS A 11 -7.18 4.60 10.88
N VAL A 12 -6.36 4.63 9.82
CA VAL A 12 -5.80 5.86 9.21
C VAL A 12 -6.49 6.19 7.88
N ALA A 13 -6.73 5.18 7.07
CA ALA A 13 -7.38 5.32 5.77
C ALA A 13 -8.55 4.34 5.70
N LEU A 14 -9.79 4.84 5.62
CA LEU A 14 -11.00 4.04 5.66
C LEU A 14 -10.96 2.88 4.65
N GLY A 15 -11.06 1.64 5.15
CA GLY A 15 -10.94 0.42 4.34
C GLY A 15 -9.54 0.15 3.82
N GLY A 16 -8.52 0.86 4.33
CA GLY A 16 -7.15 0.73 3.88
C GLY A 16 -6.47 -0.53 4.41
N PHE A 17 -5.88 -1.30 3.51
CA PHE A 17 -5.00 -2.42 3.81
C PHE A 17 -3.99 -2.59 2.66
N GLY A 18 -2.95 -3.35 2.92
CA GLY A 18 -1.98 -3.73 1.90
C GLY A 18 -1.19 -4.95 2.32
N THR A 19 -0.30 -5.41 1.46
CA THR A 19 0.63 -6.50 1.75
C THR A 19 2.04 -5.93 1.74
N GLY A 20 2.73 -6.03 2.88
CA GLY A 20 4.14 -5.70 2.99
C GLY A 20 4.98 -6.88 2.54
N ASP A 21 5.91 -6.68 1.62
CA ASP A 21 6.73 -7.78 1.08
C ASP A 21 7.58 -8.42 2.16
N CYS A 22 8.17 -7.62 3.06
CA CYS A 22 8.89 -8.14 4.21
C CYS A 22 8.75 -7.21 5.43
N VAL A 23 8.43 -7.80 6.58
CA VAL A 23 8.33 -7.13 7.88
C VAL A 23 9.26 -7.82 8.87
N ILE A 24 10.18 -7.07 9.45
CA ILE A 24 11.15 -7.57 10.44
C ILE A 24 10.90 -6.85 11.76
N LEU A 25 10.68 -7.61 12.82
CA LEU A 25 10.60 -7.12 14.19
C LEU A 25 11.90 -7.47 14.93
N ALA A 26 12.60 -6.46 15.37
CA ALA A 26 13.81 -6.57 16.18
C ALA A 26 13.85 -5.37 17.13
N GLU A 27 13.29 -5.52 18.30
CA GLU A 27 13.20 -4.43 19.29
C GLU A 27 14.50 -3.66 19.45
N PRO A 28 14.40 -2.34 19.46
CA PRO A 28 13.22 -1.48 19.41
C PRO A 28 12.81 -1.07 17.99
N VAL A 29 13.20 -1.82 16.96
CA VAL A 29 13.05 -1.46 15.54
C VAL A 29 12.01 -2.35 14.87
N LEU A 30 11.06 -1.71 14.19
CA LEU A 30 10.19 -2.30 13.18
C LEU A 30 10.72 -1.95 11.79
N HIS A 31 11.05 -2.94 10.97
CA HIS A 31 11.59 -2.70 9.64
C HIS A 31 10.62 -3.22 8.56
N ILE A 32 10.18 -2.33 7.69
CA ILE A 32 9.36 -2.62 6.51
C ILE A 32 10.24 -2.54 5.28
N ILE A 33 10.24 -3.57 4.47
CA ILE A 33 10.99 -3.62 3.20
C ILE A 33 10.00 -3.88 2.08
N ASP A 34 10.03 -3.04 1.05
CA ASP A 34 9.20 -3.13 -0.14
C ASP A 34 10.07 -3.39 -1.37
N LEU A 35 9.76 -4.45 -2.08
CA LEU A 35 10.49 -4.89 -3.27
C LEU A 35 9.89 -4.27 -4.54
N LYS A 36 10.68 -3.49 -5.24
CA LYS A 36 10.33 -2.88 -6.53
C LYS A 36 11.13 -3.53 -7.65
N TYR A 37 10.67 -4.65 -8.17
CA TYR A 37 11.42 -5.44 -9.15
C TYR A 37 11.45 -4.82 -10.56
N GLY A 38 10.57 -3.85 -10.86
CA GLY A 38 10.50 -3.18 -12.16
C GLY A 38 11.74 -2.31 -12.45
N MET A 39 11.99 -2.05 -13.76
CA MET A 39 13.03 -1.12 -14.25
C MET A 39 12.56 0.34 -14.28
N GLY A 40 11.44 0.67 -13.61
CA GLY A 40 10.85 2.01 -13.58
C GLY A 40 11.76 3.08 -12.94
N VAL A 41 11.16 4.17 -12.50
CA VAL A 41 11.89 5.25 -11.80
C VAL A 41 12.43 4.76 -10.47
N GLU A 42 13.53 5.35 -10.02
CA GLU A 42 14.04 5.16 -8.67
C GLU A 42 13.01 5.69 -7.64
N VAL A 43 12.75 4.87 -6.63
CA VAL A 43 11.80 5.19 -5.57
C VAL A 43 12.54 5.46 -4.27
N SER A 44 12.27 6.64 -3.67
CA SER A 44 12.79 6.96 -2.34
C SER A 44 11.87 6.37 -1.25
N PRO A 45 12.44 5.84 -0.17
CA PRO A 45 11.68 5.48 1.03
C PRO A 45 11.30 6.70 1.88
N GLU A 46 12.01 7.83 1.75
CA GLU A 46 11.78 9.03 2.54
C GLU A 46 10.40 9.62 2.29
N ALA A 47 9.64 9.77 3.37
CA ALA A 47 8.27 10.26 3.36
C ALA A 47 7.35 9.53 2.35
N ASN A 48 7.67 8.29 2.00
CA ASN A 48 6.90 7.49 1.05
C ASN A 48 5.56 7.07 1.69
N PRO A 49 4.42 7.53 1.14
CA PRO A 49 3.12 7.28 1.78
C PRO A 49 2.73 5.80 1.87
N GLN A 50 3.14 4.97 0.90
CA GLN A 50 2.87 3.54 0.91
C GLN A 50 3.60 2.86 2.06
N LEU A 51 4.91 3.11 2.19
CA LEU A 51 5.71 2.56 3.28
C LEU A 51 5.27 3.06 4.65
N MET A 52 4.90 4.34 4.75
CA MET A 52 4.39 4.93 6.00
C MET A 52 3.07 4.28 6.42
N LEU A 53 2.14 4.02 5.49
CA LEU A 53 0.90 3.29 5.77
C LEU A 53 1.18 1.85 6.18
N TYR A 54 2.13 1.17 5.55
CA TYR A 54 2.55 -0.18 5.94
C TYR A 54 3.16 -0.19 7.34
N GLY A 55 4.00 0.80 7.65
CA GLY A 55 4.55 1.00 9.01
C GLY A 55 3.46 1.15 10.06
N LEU A 56 2.43 1.97 9.78
CA LEU A 56 1.28 2.15 10.68
C LEU A 56 0.44 0.89 10.86
N GLY A 57 0.22 0.13 9.78
CA GLY A 57 -0.48 -1.15 9.86
C GLY A 57 0.29 -2.18 10.67
N ALA A 58 1.62 -2.20 10.54
CA ALA A 58 2.48 -3.07 11.33
C ALA A 58 2.55 -2.64 12.80
N LEU A 59 2.66 -1.34 13.09
CA LEU A 59 2.56 -0.84 14.47
C LEU A 59 1.24 -1.26 15.12
N ALA A 60 0.11 -1.07 14.45
CA ALA A 60 -1.19 -1.48 14.98
C ALA A 60 -1.29 -2.99 15.27
N ALA A 61 -0.58 -3.81 14.51
CA ALA A 61 -0.57 -5.27 14.68
C ALA A 61 0.38 -5.75 15.79
N PHE A 62 1.47 -5.03 16.05
CA PHE A 62 2.58 -5.56 16.85
C PHE A 62 2.95 -4.72 18.08
N ASP A 63 2.58 -3.43 18.15
CA ASP A 63 2.98 -2.50 19.23
C ASP A 63 2.52 -2.96 20.64
N ALA A 64 1.40 -3.70 20.71
CA ALA A 64 0.94 -4.27 21.98
C ALA A 64 1.83 -5.43 22.50
N LEU A 65 2.68 -5.98 21.67
CA LEU A 65 3.52 -7.15 21.96
C LEU A 65 5.02 -6.81 22.05
N TYR A 66 5.43 -5.69 21.45
CA TYR A 66 6.83 -5.29 21.28
C TYR A 66 7.01 -3.80 21.60
N ASP A 67 8.09 -3.43 22.28
CA ASP A 67 8.46 -2.02 22.53
C ASP A 67 9.11 -1.42 21.25
N ILE A 68 8.27 -0.97 20.32
CA ILE A 68 8.73 -0.39 19.04
C ILE A 68 8.88 1.11 19.19
N ARG A 69 10.11 1.61 19.05
CA ARG A 69 10.45 3.03 19.14
C ARG A 69 10.81 3.63 17.80
N GLU A 70 11.28 2.82 16.87
CA GLU A 70 11.80 3.24 15.57
C GLU A 70 11.17 2.41 14.46
N VAL A 71 10.73 3.07 13.39
CA VAL A 71 10.24 2.41 12.17
C VAL A 71 11.25 2.69 11.05
N ARG A 72 11.79 1.62 10.49
CA ARG A 72 12.72 1.65 9.38
C ARG A 72 12.00 1.23 8.11
N LEU A 73 12.06 2.07 7.09
CA LEU A 73 11.36 1.89 5.82
C LEU A 73 12.38 1.75 4.71
N SER A 74 12.37 0.64 3.97
CA SER A 74 13.33 0.38 2.91
C SER A 74 12.66 0.08 1.58
N ILE A 75 13.24 0.59 0.51
CA ILE A 75 12.97 0.22 -0.87
C ILE A 75 14.12 -0.63 -1.38
N PHE A 76 13.81 -1.78 -1.93
CA PHE A 76 14.77 -2.66 -2.58
C PHE A 76 14.44 -2.77 -4.08
N GLN A 77 15.28 -2.18 -4.94
CA GLN A 77 15.15 -2.20 -6.40
C GLN A 77 16.37 -2.92 -7.02
N PRO A 78 16.41 -4.25 -7.02
CA PRO A 78 17.61 -5.01 -7.43
C PRO A 78 18.02 -4.73 -8.86
N ARG A 79 17.07 -4.56 -9.78
CA ARG A 79 17.36 -4.29 -11.21
C ARG A 79 17.95 -2.89 -11.47
N ARG A 80 17.90 -2.00 -10.48
CA ARG A 80 18.49 -0.66 -10.52
C ARG A 80 19.72 -0.53 -9.62
N GLY A 81 20.04 -1.58 -8.86
CA GLY A 81 21.09 -1.49 -7.84
C GLY A 81 20.74 -0.54 -6.70
N ASN A 82 19.46 -0.17 -6.56
CA ASN A 82 19.02 0.75 -5.51
C ASN A 82 18.54 -0.01 -4.27
N VAL A 83 19.19 0.28 -3.14
CA VAL A 83 18.75 -0.13 -1.79
C VAL A 83 18.80 1.11 -0.92
N ALA A 84 17.65 1.68 -0.64
CA ALA A 84 17.54 2.90 0.14
C ALA A 84 16.70 2.65 1.40
N THR A 85 17.11 3.27 2.51
CA THR A 85 16.45 3.15 3.81
C THR A 85 16.23 4.53 4.42
N TRP A 86 15.06 4.73 5.00
CA TRP A 86 14.71 5.89 5.78
C TRP A 86 14.15 5.45 7.13
N THR A 87 14.55 6.15 8.19
CA THR A 87 14.17 5.84 9.57
C THR A 87 13.36 6.99 10.14
N ILE A 88 12.26 6.65 10.83
CA ILE A 88 11.39 7.63 11.50
C ILE A 88 11.02 7.10 12.90
N PRO A 89 11.00 7.95 13.95
CA PRO A 89 10.44 7.58 15.24
C PRO A 89 8.99 7.09 15.12
N ALA A 90 8.61 6.06 15.87
CA ALA A 90 7.25 5.51 15.82
C ALA A 90 6.18 6.55 16.19
N GLU A 91 6.49 7.45 17.14
CA GLU A 91 5.63 8.57 17.53
C GLU A 91 5.41 9.59 16.40
N ASP A 92 6.45 9.90 15.63
CA ASP A 92 6.34 10.82 14.48
C ASP A 92 5.49 10.22 13.37
N LEU A 93 5.62 8.91 13.13
CA LEU A 93 4.81 8.20 12.16
C LEU A 93 3.33 8.19 12.57
N THR A 94 3.02 7.99 13.84
CA THR A 94 1.64 8.06 14.37
C THR A 94 1.09 9.49 14.31
N THR A 95 1.90 10.50 14.58
CA THR A 95 1.52 11.91 14.46
C THR A 95 1.18 12.27 13.01
N TRP A 96 1.96 11.82 12.05
CA TRP A 96 1.67 11.99 10.62
C TRP A 96 0.31 11.38 10.24
N ALA A 97 -0.05 10.22 10.78
CA ALA A 97 -1.37 9.61 10.58
C ALA A 97 -2.51 10.50 11.07
N GLY A 98 -2.37 11.09 12.26
CA GLY A 98 -3.35 12.01 12.86
C GLY A 98 -3.64 13.22 11.97
N THR A 99 -2.62 13.81 11.36
CA THR A 99 -2.78 14.98 10.48
C THR A 99 -3.55 14.65 9.20
N ARG A 100 -3.47 13.43 8.68
CA ARG A 100 -4.18 12.98 7.47
C ARG A 100 -5.63 12.61 7.72
N SER A 101 -5.94 11.98 8.85
CA SER A 101 -7.31 11.60 9.19
C SER A 101 -8.22 12.83 9.36
N HIS A 102 -7.71 13.95 9.84
CA HIS A 102 -8.43 15.22 9.91
C HIS A 102 -8.73 15.84 8.54
N ARG A 103 -7.86 15.63 7.55
CA ARG A 103 -8.04 16.17 6.20
C ARG A 103 -9.11 15.42 5.40
N SER A 104 -9.26 14.12 5.62
CA SER A 104 -10.28 13.30 4.96
C SER A 104 -11.70 13.59 5.43
N ARG A 105 -11.89 14.15 6.63
CA ARG A 105 -13.20 14.53 7.17
C ARG A 105 -13.73 15.87 6.64
N ARG A 106 -12.94 16.63 5.88
CA ARG A 106 -13.30 17.94 5.34
C ARG A 106 -13.70 17.92 3.84
N LEU A 107 -14.22 16.84 3.32
CA LEU A 107 -14.91 16.89 2.04
C LEU A 107 -16.28 17.53 2.30
N PRO A 108 -16.63 18.67 1.64
CA PRO A 108 -17.95 19.25 1.76
C PRO A 108 -18.97 18.23 1.24
N ARG A 109 -19.96 17.89 2.07
CA ARG A 109 -21.17 17.22 1.61
C ARG A 109 -21.71 18.07 0.47
N ARG A 110 -21.74 17.54 -0.75
CA ARG A 110 -22.55 18.12 -1.81
C ARG A 110 -23.99 18.04 -1.33
N THR A 111 -24.46 19.14 -0.77
CA THR A 111 -25.88 19.38 -0.54
C THR A 111 -26.54 19.34 -1.91
N GLY A 112 -27.40 18.35 -2.08
CA GLY A 112 -28.24 18.23 -3.28
C GLY A 112 -29.07 19.49 -3.42
N VAL A 113 -29.01 20.10 -4.58
CA VAL A 113 -29.94 21.14 -5.02
C VAL A 113 -31.03 20.46 -5.82
N SER A 114 -32.21 20.41 -5.18
CA SER A 114 -33.53 20.81 -5.65
C SER A 114 -33.84 20.62 -7.15
N THR A 115 -34.73 19.68 -7.38
CA THR A 115 -35.91 19.68 -8.27
C THR A 115 -36.03 20.85 -9.26
N GLY A 116 -35.83 20.55 -10.52
CA GLY A 116 -36.37 21.26 -11.66
C GLY A 116 -37.13 20.28 -12.54
N ARG A 117 -38.47 20.33 -12.48
CA ARG A 117 -39.40 19.55 -13.28
C ARG A 117 -39.42 20.07 -14.72
N ALA A 118 -38.94 19.29 -15.66
CA ALA A 118 -39.26 19.50 -17.08
C ALA A 118 -39.71 18.15 -17.70
N ARG A 119 -40.91 18.19 -18.29
CA ARG A 119 -41.55 17.09 -19.03
C ARG A 119 -40.94 17.03 -20.44
N GLY A 120 -40.84 15.84 -20.98
CA GLY A 120 -40.82 15.69 -22.43
C GLY A 120 -39.91 14.61 -22.98
N ALA A 121 -40.53 13.54 -23.39
CA ALA A 121 -40.30 12.74 -24.60
C ALA A 121 -39.01 11.93 -24.80
N SER A 122 -39.23 10.62 -24.77
CA SER A 122 -38.96 9.67 -25.85
C SER A 122 -37.54 9.26 -26.21
N SER A 123 -37.34 7.96 -26.02
CA SER A 123 -36.75 7.02 -27.00
C SER A 123 -35.22 6.90 -27.10
N ALA A 124 -34.86 5.63 -26.89
CA ALA A 124 -33.79 4.87 -27.55
C ALA A 124 -32.34 4.95 -27.02
N GLY A 125 -31.81 3.77 -26.75
CA GLY A 125 -30.43 3.48 -27.01
C GLY A 125 -29.58 3.08 -25.78
N SER A 126 -29.77 1.86 -25.33
CA SER A 126 -28.81 1.11 -24.56
C SER A 126 -27.46 1.05 -25.28
N LEU A 127 -26.43 1.62 -24.70
CA LEU A 127 -25.03 1.24 -24.96
C LEU A 127 -24.26 1.29 -23.63
N ARG A 128 -24.13 0.11 -23.02
CA ARG A 128 -23.19 -0.11 -21.93
C ARG A 128 -21.78 -0.19 -22.54
N PRO A 129 -20.79 0.58 -22.08
CA PRO A 129 -19.42 0.30 -22.45
C PRO A 129 -18.92 -0.93 -21.71
N ALA A 130 -18.42 -1.90 -22.47
CA ALA A 130 -17.77 -3.10 -21.96
C ALA A 130 -16.48 -2.71 -21.25
N VAL A 131 -16.32 -3.18 -20.01
CA VAL A 131 -15.08 -3.15 -19.26
C VAL A 131 -14.16 -4.23 -19.84
N PRO A 132 -12.93 -3.92 -20.29
CA PRO A 132 -12.02 -4.97 -20.74
C PRO A 132 -11.50 -5.73 -19.52
N GLU A 133 -11.84 -7.00 -19.48
CA GLU A 133 -11.32 -7.99 -18.54
C GLU A 133 -9.82 -8.19 -18.81
N ARG A 134 -8.95 -7.65 -17.94
CA ARG A 134 -7.53 -7.93 -17.97
C ARG A 134 -7.29 -9.33 -17.45
N ARG A 135 -7.16 -10.30 -18.35
CA ARG A 135 -6.59 -11.61 -18.04
C ARG A 135 -5.12 -11.41 -17.62
N GLN A 136 -4.83 -11.64 -16.36
CA GLN A 136 -3.46 -11.83 -15.91
C GLN A 136 -3.02 -13.24 -16.34
N ILE A 137 -2.21 -13.31 -17.39
CA ILE A 137 -1.54 -14.54 -17.79
C ILE A 137 -0.23 -14.61 -17.02
N TRP A 138 -0.17 -15.48 -16.02
CA TRP A 138 1.08 -15.90 -15.41
C TRP A 138 1.68 -17.02 -16.25
N PRO A 139 2.93 -16.95 -16.71
CA PRO A 139 3.58 -18.09 -17.34
C PRO A 139 3.88 -19.14 -16.27
N SER A 140 3.33 -20.35 -16.48
CA SER A 140 3.66 -21.53 -15.71
C SER A 140 5.12 -21.90 -15.98
N HIS A 141 5.99 -21.73 -15.01
CA HIS A 141 7.36 -22.26 -15.08
C HIS A 141 7.33 -23.75 -14.84
N ALA A 142 7.49 -24.50 -15.93
CA ALA A 142 7.79 -25.90 -15.89
C ALA A 142 9.17 -26.11 -15.26
N THR A 143 9.18 -26.86 -14.18
CA THR A 143 10.37 -27.45 -13.57
C THR A 143 11.04 -28.38 -14.58
N SER A 144 12.24 -28.04 -15.04
CA SER A 144 13.14 -29.00 -15.68
C SER A 144 14.38 -29.16 -14.81
N SER A 145 14.35 -30.21 -14.03
CA SER A 145 15.51 -30.76 -13.35
C SER A 145 16.45 -31.37 -14.38
N ARG A 146 17.65 -30.82 -14.56
CA ARG A 146 18.78 -31.54 -15.16
C ARG A 146 19.95 -31.50 -14.21
N HIS A 147 20.27 -32.66 -13.66
CA HIS A 147 21.53 -32.99 -13.01
C HIS A 147 22.64 -32.98 -14.08
N PRO A 148 23.83 -32.45 -13.80
CA PRO A 148 25.00 -32.74 -14.60
C PRO A 148 25.65 -34.04 -14.14
N PRO A 149 26.23 -34.85 -15.06
CA PRO A 149 27.01 -36.02 -14.68
C PRO A 149 28.46 -35.62 -14.34
N ASN A 150 29.03 -36.36 -13.40
CA ASN A 150 30.41 -36.60 -13.00
C ASN A 150 31.51 -35.71 -13.57
#